data_17bd263fcb5c12e0199a2322f64db95b
#
_entry.id   17bd263fcb5c12e0199a2322f64db95b
#
_cell.length_a   1.000
_cell.length_b   1.000
_cell.length_c   1.000
_cell.angle_alpha   90.00
_cell.angle_beta   90.00
_cell.angle_gamma   90.00
#
_symmetry.space_group_name_H-M   'P 1'
#
loop_
_entity.id
_entity.type
_entity.pdbx_description
1 polymer ?
#
loop_
_entity_poly.entity_id
_entity_poly.type
_entity_poly.pdbx_seq_one_letter_code
_entity_poly.pdbx_strand_id
1 'polypeptide(L)'
;HHAMMLPAFKGIAPLRGIEGLVNPRGFVIVDEFQRNPVFNEIYSAGVCIAIPPQHKTPVPTGVPKTGYMIEAMVRALSHNIKAEINGTPPTCKAVWNAICLADMGDTGAAFVAMPQIPPRNVAWFKKGKWVHLAKIAFEKYFLHKMQVGDTEPLYEKLMLKYLGIDKIE
;
A
#
# COMPACT_ATOMS: atom_id res chain seq x y z
N HIS A 1 -12.57 -14.57 -29.63
CA HIS A 1 -12.00 -14.97 -28.33
C HIS A 1 -11.00 -13.91 -27.88
N HIS A 2 -11.12 -13.43 -26.65
CA HIS A 2 -10.19 -12.48 -26.04
C HIS A 2 -9.42 -13.18 -24.94
N ALA A 3 -8.09 -12.94 -24.88
CA ALA A 3 -7.23 -13.42 -23.79
C ALA A 3 -6.50 -12.22 -23.19
N MET A 4 -6.49 -12.10 -21.87
CA MET A 4 -5.70 -11.12 -21.13
C MET A 4 -4.60 -11.87 -20.37
N MET A 5 -3.34 -11.50 -20.62
CA MET A 5 -2.19 -12.08 -19.94
C MET A 5 -1.56 -11.02 -19.03
N LEU A 6 -1.46 -11.34 -17.74
CA LEU A 6 -0.81 -10.48 -16.73
C LEU A 6 0.54 -11.10 -16.36
N PRO A 7 1.65 -10.69 -16.97
CA PRO A 7 2.96 -11.22 -16.64
C PRO A 7 3.40 -10.77 -15.25
N ALA A 8 4.29 -11.55 -14.62
CA ALA A 8 4.87 -11.20 -13.34
C ALA A 8 5.72 -9.93 -13.46
N PHE A 9 5.51 -8.98 -12.55
CA PHE A 9 6.33 -7.77 -12.49
C PHE A 9 7.77 -8.07 -12.06
N LYS A 10 8.69 -7.27 -12.60
CA LYS A 10 10.09 -7.19 -12.19
C LYS A 10 10.41 -5.77 -11.80
N GLY A 11 11.40 -5.59 -10.95
CA GLY A 11 11.94 -4.29 -10.62
C GLY A 11 12.58 -3.59 -11.83
N ILE A 12 12.76 -2.27 -11.73
CA ILE A 12 13.29 -1.43 -12.82
C ILE A 12 14.74 -1.81 -13.14
N ALA A 13 15.09 -1.72 -14.42
CA ALA A 13 16.40 -2.14 -14.92
C ALA A 13 17.59 -1.46 -14.22
N PRO A 14 17.58 -0.13 -13.94
CA PRO A 14 18.70 0.55 -13.30
C PRO A 14 19.08 0.06 -11.90
N LEU A 15 18.14 -0.58 -11.18
CA LEU A 15 18.39 -1.07 -9.81
C LEU A 15 18.75 -2.57 -9.77
N ARG A 16 18.61 -3.28 -10.90
CA ARG A 16 18.84 -4.73 -10.91
C ARG A 16 20.29 -5.07 -10.65
N GLY A 17 20.53 -6.07 -9.81
CA GLY A 17 21.86 -6.59 -9.51
C GLY A 17 22.64 -5.77 -8.49
N ILE A 18 22.08 -4.69 -7.93
CA ILE A 18 22.72 -3.97 -6.82
C ILE A 18 22.51 -4.78 -5.56
N GLU A 19 23.57 -5.45 -5.14
CA GLU A 19 23.57 -6.29 -3.95
C GLU A 19 23.23 -5.48 -2.69
N GLY A 20 22.39 -6.03 -1.83
CA GLY A 20 21.90 -5.34 -0.62
C GLY A 20 20.79 -4.31 -0.84
N LEU A 21 20.66 -3.76 -2.06
CA LEU A 21 19.59 -2.81 -2.38
C LEU A 21 18.31 -3.51 -2.82
N VAL A 22 18.42 -4.50 -3.69
CA VAL A 22 17.26 -5.16 -4.30
C VAL A 22 17.30 -6.68 -4.11
N ASN A 23 16.13 -7.28 -4.14
CA ASN A 23 16.00 -8.73 -4.19
C ASN A 23 16.30 -9.27 -5.62
N PRO A 24 16.39 -10.61 -5.83
CA PRO A 24 16.68 -11.19 -7.15
C PRO A 24 15.69 -10.79 -8.26
N ARG A 25 14.50 -10.32 -7.91
CA ARG A 25 13.50 -9.80 -8.87
C ARG A 25 13.64 -8.30 -9.14
N GLY A 26 14.58 -7.62 -8.49
CA GLY A 26 14.85 -6.18 -8.65
C GLY A 26 13.94 -5.26 -7.83
N PHE A 27 13.22 -5.77 -6.82
CA PHE A 27 12.45 -4.95 -5.89
C PHE A 27 13.33 -4.50 -4.72
N VAL A 28 13.18 -3.24 -4.31
CA VAL A 28 13.98 -2.64 -3.23
C VAL A 28 13.66 -3.31 -1.89
N ILE A 29 14.68 -3.72 -1.18
CA ILE A 29 14.57 -4.29 0.16
C ILE A 29 14.46 -3.14 1.15
N VAL A 30 13.44 -3.18 2.01
CA VAL A 30 13.23 -2.22 3.09
C VAL A 30 12.91 -2.93 4.39
N ASP A 31 13.25 -2.29 5.51
CA ASP A 31 12.85 -2.67 6.85
C ASP A 31 11.42 -2.19 7.17
N GLU A 32 10.97 -2.36 8.40
CA GLU A 32 9.66 -1.95 8.88
C GLU A 32 9.47 -0.42 8.91
N PHE A 33 10.55 0.36 8.82
CA PHE A 33 10.56 1.82 8.78
C PHE A 33 10.68 2.39 7.36
N GLN A 34 10.59 1.53 6.32
CA GLN A 34 10.71 1.86 4.90
C GLN A 34 12.15 2.29 4.49
N ARG A 35 13.15 1.89 5.26
CA ARG A 35 14.56 2.17 5.04
C ARG A 35 15.28 0.93 4.53
N ASN A 36 16.22 1.09 3.59
CA ASN A 36 17.06 -0.04 3.19
C ASN A 36 18.04 -0.41 4.30
N PRO A 37 18.18 -1.70 4.68
CA PRO A 37 19.04 -2.10 5.80
C PRO A 37 20.53 -2.01 5.53
N VAL A 38 20.95 -1.92 4.26
CA VAL A 38 22.37 -1.81 3.86
C VAL A 38 22.71 -0.37 3.49
N PHE A 39 21.88 0.28 2.71
CA PHE A 39 22.04 1.67 2.27
C PHE A 39 21.10 2.55 3.11
N ASN A 40 21.59 2.97 4.26
CA ASN A 40 20.78 3.67 5.26
C ASN A 40 20.19 5.01 4.79
N GLU A 41 20.73 5.61 3.76
CA GLU A 41 20.26 6.85 3.15
C GLU A 41 19.09 6.63 2.18
N ILE A 42 18.79 5.35 1.86
CA ILE A 42 17.76 5.00 0.88
C ILE A 42 16.47 4.58 1.58
N TYR A 43 15.45 5.36 1.39
CA TYR A 43 14.07 5.05 1.74
C TYR A 43 13.26 4.71 0.50
N SER A 44 12.31 3.79 0.61
CA SER A 44 11.49 3.40 -0.52
C SER A 44 10.07 3.04 -0.12
N ALA A 45 9.11 3.39 -0.98
CA ALA A 45 7.70 3.12 -0.79
C ALA A 45 7.02 2.73 -2.11
N GLY A 46 5.86 2.11 -2.03
CA GLY A 46 5.04 1.80 -3.19
C GLY A 46 5.35 0.46 -3.85
N VAL A 47 5.06 0.38 -5.14
CA VAL A 47 5.14 -0.89 -5.90
C VAL A 47 6.57 -1.40 -6.05
N CYS A 48 7.57 -0.51 -5.97
CA CYS A 48 8.98 -0.85 -6.15
C CYS A 48 9.59 -1.65 -5.01
N ILE A 49 8.96 -1.71 -3.82
CA ILE A 49 9.54 -2.40 -2.66
C ILE A 49 9.24 -3.91 -2.67
N ALA A 50 10.14 -4.67 -2.05
CA ALA A 50 9.95 -6.08 -1.76
C ALA A 50 9.15 -6.24 -0.46
N ILE A 51 7.96 -6.86 -0.53
CA ILE A 51 7.23 -7.32 0.64
C ILE A 51 7.25 -8.84 0.62
N PRO A 52 8.00 -9.49 1.52
CA PRO A 52 8.02 -10.95 1.59
C PRO A 52 6.65 -11.47 2.02
N PRO A 53 6.21 -12.62 1.48
CA PRO A 53 5.00 -13.27 1.97
C PRO A 53 5.20 -13.70 3.42
N GLN A 54 4.22 -13.45 4.28
CA GLN A 54 4.29 -13.83 5.70
C GLN A 54 4.19 -15.34 5.92
N HIS A 55 3.51 -16.05 5.00
CA HIS A 55 3.32 -17.50 5.06
C HIS A 55 3.48 -18.13 3.67
N LYS A 56 3.88 -19.40 3.63
CA LYS A 56 3.82 -20.20 2.41
C LYS A 56 2.36 -20.38 1.99
N THR A 57 2.05 -20.03 0.76
CA THR A 57 0.77 -20.33 0.12
C THR A 57 0.93 -21.43 -0.90
N PRO A 58 -0.13 -22.26 -1.20
CA PRO A 58 -0.04 -23.32 -2.19
C PRO A 58 0.39 -22.84 -3.57
N VAL A 59 0.00 -21.64 -3.94
CA VAL A 59 0.47 -20.93 -5.13
C VAL A 59 1.30 -19.72 -4.67
N PRO A 60 2.55 -19.56 -5.13
CA PRO A 60 3.37 -18.41 -4.76
C PRO A 60 2.71 -17.11 -5.21
N THR A 61 2.15 -16.38 -4.26
CA THR A 61 1.52 -15.09 -4.52
C THR A 61 2.33 -13.97 -3.87
N GLY A 62 2.62 -12.93 -4.65
CA GLY A 62 3.16 -11.69 -4.08
C GLY A 62 2.10 -10.94 -3.30
N VAL A 63 2.53 -10.06 -2.41
CA VAL A 63 1.63 -9.15 -1.69
C VAL A 63 1.18 -8.05 -2.65
N PRO A 64 -0.13 -7.93 -2.94
CA PRO A 64 -0.63 -6.81 -3.71
C PRO A 64 -0.36 -5.50 -2.96
N LYS A 65 0.13 -4.49 -3.66
CA LYS A 65 0.41 -3.16 -3.10
C LYS A 65 -0.70 -2.22 -3.54
N THR A 66 -1.70 -2.05 -2.68
CA THR A 66 -2.85 -1.19 -2.94
C THR A 66 -2.53 0.28 -2.63
N GLY A 67 -3.33 1.22 -3.18
CA GLY A 67 -3.13 2.64 -2.94
C GLY A 67 -3.08 3.00 -1.44
N TYR A 68 -3.99 2.44 -0.65
CA TYR A 68 -4.01 2.66 0.80
C TYR A 68 -2.74 2.18 1.52
N MET A 69 -2.20 1.02 1.12
CA MET A 69 -0.91 0.54 1.65
C MET A 69 0.23 1.48 1.26
N ILE A 70 0.22 1.98 0.01
CA ILE A 70 1.25 2.90 -0.47
C ILE A 70 1.20 4.22 0.31
N GLU A 71 0.03 4.75 0.59
CA GLU A 71 -0.11 5.94 1.44
C GLU A 71 0.42 5.71 2.86
N ALA A 72 0.14 4.56 3.46
CA ALA A 72 0.70 4.19 4.75
C ALA A 72 2.24 4.12 4.72
N MET A 73 2.82 3.58 3.63
CA MET A 73 4.28 3.57 3.43
C MET A 73 4.84 4.98 3.31
N VAL A 74 4.21 5.85 2.51
CA VAL A 74 4.66 7.23 2.30
C VAL A 74 4.59 8.01 3.60
N ARG A 75 3.53 7.83 4.39
CA ARG A 75 3.40 8.45 5.71
C ARG A 75 4.53 8.00 6.64
N ALA A 76 4.78 6.70 6.75
CA ALA A 76 5.84 6.15 7.59
C ALA A 76 7.22 6.68 7.15
N LEU A 77 7.50 6.65 5.85
CA LEU A 77 8.73 7.16 5.26
C LEU A 77 8.94 8.64 5.57
N SER A 78 7.92 9.48 5.36
CA SER A 78 8.02 10.94 5.62
C SER A 78 8.29 11.24 7.09
N HIS A 79 7.63 10.53 8.02
CA HIS A 79 7.88 10.65 9.45
C HIS A 79 9.30 10.23 9.82
N ASN A 80 9.78 9.13 9.28
CA ASN A 80 11.09 8.57 9.61
C ASN A 80 12.24 9.41 9.03
N ILE A 81 12.10 9.94 7.82
CA ILE A 81 13.07 10.90 7.26
C ILE A 81 13.13 12.16 8.11
N LYS A 82 11.97 12.70 8.53
CA LYS A 82 11.93 13.86 9.43
C LYS A 82 12.59 13.57 10.77
N ALA A 83 12.37 12.38 11.33
CA ALA A 83 13.03 11.95 12.56
C ALA A 83 14.55 11.92 12.39
N GLU A 84 15.04 11.32 11.31
CA GLU A 84 16.47 11.26 11.02
C GLU A 84 17.11 12.65 10.86
N ILE A 85 16.47 13.56 10.12
CA ILE A 85 16.94 14.95 9.98
C ILE A 85 17.05 15.64 11.35
N ASN A 86 16.14 15.33 12.27
CA ASN A 86 16.14 15.89 13.63
C ASN A 86 17.02 15.10 14.63
N GLY A 87 17.77 14.10 14.17
CA GLY A 87 18.63 13.26 15.03
C GLY A 87 17.88 12.35 16.00
N THR A 88 16.61 12.02 15.69
CA THR A 88 15.78 11.11 16.50
C THR A 88 15.57 9.77 15.77
N PRO A 89 15.40 8.65 16.51
CA PRO A 89 15.20 7.35 15.89
C PRO A 89 13.88 7.26 15.12
N PRO A 90 13.79 6.43 14.06
CA PRO A 90 12.55 6.17 13.36
C PRO A 90 11.58 5.41 14.27
N THR A 91 10.30 5.77 14.24
CA THR A 91 9.25 5.16 15.09
C THR A 91 8.01 4.77 14.30
N CYS A 92 7.82 5.31 13.10
CA CYS A 92 6.61 5.09 12.32
C CYS A 92 6.75 3.87 11.40
N LYS A 93 5.86 2.89 11.56
CA LYS A 93 5.79 1.69 10.73
C LYS A 93 4.64 1.77 9.73
N ALA A 94 4.84 1.24 8.53
CA ALA A 94 3.77 1.09 7.56
C ALA A 94 2.84 -0.05 7.95
N VAL A 95 1.54 0.11 7.70
CA VAL A 95 0.53 -0.92 7.93
C VAL A 95 0.13 -1.60 6.62
N TRP A 96 -0.02 -2.91 6.65
CA TRP A 96 -0.41 -3.73 5.50
C TRP A 96 -1.92 -3.93 5.42
N ASN A 97 -2.68 -2.84 5.47
CA ASN A 97 -4.14 -2.85 5.38
C ASN A 97 -4.58 -2.53 3.96
N ALA A 98 -5.67 -3.11 3.50
CA ALA A 98 -6.25 -2.83 2.19
C ALA A 98 -7.67 -2.31 2.30
N ILE A 99 -7.93 -1.20 1.63
CA ILE A 99 -9.25 -0.71 1.28
C ILE A 99 -9.29 -0.63 -0.24
N CYS A 100 -10.27 -1.25 -0.86
CA CYS A 100 -10.38 -1.24 -2.31
C CYS A 100 -11.82 -0.94 -2.74
N LEU A 101 -11.94 -0.03 -3.70
CA LEU A 101 -13.17 0.29 -4.42
C LEU A 101 -12.97 -0.12 -5.88
N ALA A 102 -13.56 -1.25 -6.27
CA ALA A 102 -13.54 -1.72 -7.65
C ALA A 102 -14.78 -1.19 -8.37
N ASP A 103 -14.58 -0.32 -9.34
CA ASP A 103 -15.62 0.22 -10.19
C ASP A 103 -15.87 -0.72 -11.39
N MET A 104 -17.13 -0.97 -11.69
CA MET A 104 -17.56 -1.84 -12.77
C MET A 104 -18.54 -1.10 -13.72
N GLY A 105 -18.47 0.22 -13.78
CA GLY A 105 -19.36 1.08 -14.55
C GLY A 105 -20.59 1.50 -13.74
N ASP A 106 -21.72 0.84 -13.90
CA ASP A 106 -22.97 1.18 -13.22
C ASP A 106 -23.09 0.58 -11.80
N THR A 107 -22.13 -0.22 -11.38
CA THR A 107 -22.04 -0.86 -10.06
C THR A 107 -20.58 -0.96 -9.63
N GLY A 108 -20.33 -1.46 -8.43
CA GLY A 108 -18.98 -1.70 -7.95
C GLY A 108 -18.95 -2.64 -6.77
N ALA A 109 -17.73 -2.99 -6.35
CA ALA A 109 -17.46 -3.77 -5.17
C ALA A 109 -16.45 -3.07 -4.28
N ALA A 110 -16.73 -2.98 -3.00
CA ALA A 110 -15.81 -2.48 -1.99
C ALA A 110 -15.37 -3.62 -1.08
N PHE A 111 -14.09 -3.67 -0.74
CA PHE A 111 -13.62 -4.58 0.29
C PHE A 111 -12.60 -3.91 1.21
N VAL A 112 -12.59 -4.38 2.46
CA VAL A 112 -11.61 -4.01 3.48
C VAL A 112 -10.99 -5.30 3.99
N ALA A 113 -9.65 -5.32 4.06
CA ALA A 113 -8.87 -6.43 4.59
C ALA A 113 -7.78 -5.88 5.51
N MET A 114 -7.83 -6.24 6.79
CA MET A 114 -6.90 -5.74 7.80
C MET A 114 -6.38 -6.90 8.68
N PRO A 115 -5.10 -7.25 8.58
CA PRO A 115 -4.19 -6.89 7.48
C PRO A 115 -4.64 -7.50 6.15
N GLN A 116 -4.09 -7.02 5.04
CA GLN A 116 -4.39 -7.59 3.73
C GLN A 116 -3.93 -9.05 3.61
N ILE A 117 -2.81 -9.37 4.23
CA ILE A 117 -2.25 -10.73 4.27
C ILE A 117 -2.86 -11.48 5.45
N PRO A 118 -3.41 -12.70 5.24
CA PRO A 118 -3.94 -13.53 6.34
C PRO A 118 -2.86 -13.86 7.41
N PRO A 119 -3.27 -14.06 8.68
CA PRO A 119 -4.63 -14.02 9.21
C PRO A 119 -5.18 -12.60 9.27
N ARG A 120 -6.48 -12.44 8.97
CA ARG A 120 -7.15 -11.13 8.96
C ARG A 120 -8.01 -10.94 10.20
N ASN A 121 -7.89 -9.75 10.81
CA ASN A 121 -8.76 -9.34 11.91
C ASN A 121 -10.08 -8.76 11.38
N VAL A 122 -10.01 -8.10 10.23
CA VAL A 122 -11.18 -7.56 9.54
C VAL A 122 -11.20 -8.07 8.10
N ALA A 123 -12.33 -8.62 7.69
CA ALA A 123 -12.64 -8.94 6.29
C ALA A 123 -14.07 -8.51 6.00
N TRP A 124 -14.24 -7.45 5.20
CA TRP A 124 -15.53 -6.88 4.87
C TRP A 124 -15.66 -6.73 3.36
N PHE A 125 -16.82 -7.06 2.83
CA PHE A 125 -17.12 -6.96 1.41
C PHE A 125 -18.56 -6.51 1.19
N LYS A 126 -18.78 -5.56 0.27
CA LYS A 126 -20.11 -5.14 -0.15
C LYS A 126 -20.13 -4.71 -1.61
N LYS A 127 -21.17 -5.08 -2.32
CA LYS A 127 -21.43 -4.70 -3.71
C LYS A 127 -22.58 -3.68 -3.79
N GLY A 128 -22.53 -2.77 -4.76
CA GLY A 128 -23.63 -1.83 -5.00
C GLY A 128 -23.23 -0.62 -5.83
N LYS A 129 -24.23 0.10 -6.33
CA LYS A 129 -24.05 1.34 -7.10
C LYS A 129 -23.38 2.47 -6.32
N TRP A 130 -23.52 2.47 -5.00
CA TRP A 130 -22.87 3.43 -4.10
C TRP A 130 -21.34 3.41 -4.21
N VAL A 131 -20.75 2.26 -4.59
CA VAL A 131 -19.29 2.12 -4.75
C VAL A 131 -18.78 2.98 -5.90
N HIS A 132 -19.54 3.07 -6.99
CA HIS A 132 -19.21 3.97 -8.11
C HIS A 132 -19.17 5.43 -7.64
N LEU A 133 -20.18 5.90 -6.90
CA LEU A 133 -20.22 7.26 -6.34
C LEU A 133 -19.07 7.51 -5.36
N ALA A 134 -18.79 6.53 -4.49
CA ALA A 134 -17.65 6.60 -3.56
C ALA A 134 -16.31 6.68 -4.30
N LYS A 135 -16.18 6.00 -5.44
CA LYS A 135 -14.98 6.07 -6.29
C LYS A 135 -14.79 7.47 -6.89
N ILE A 136 -15.86 8.10 -7.41
CA ILE A 136 -15.82 9.46 -7.92
C ILE A 136 -15.43 10.45 -6.83
N ALA A 137 -16.02 10.31 -5.64
CA ALA A 137 -15.68 11.16 -4.48
C ALA A 137 -14.21 10.99 -4.07
N PHE A 138 -13.73 9.75 -4.03
CA PHE A 138 -12.34 9.44 -3.74
C PHE A 138 -11.39 10.06 -4.78
N GLU A 139 -11.70 9.98 -6.06
CA GLU A 139 -10.87 10.57 -7.13
C GLU A 139 -10.70 12.08 -6.92
N LYS A 140 -11.80 12.82 -6.69
CA LYS A 140 -11.76 14.26 -6.44
C LYS A 140 -10.95 14.60 -5.19
N TYR A 141 -11.16 13.85 -4.12
CA TYR A 141 -10.39 14.01 -2.88
C TYR A 141 -8.90 13.76 -3.11
N PHE A 142 -8.56 12.66 -3.80
CA PHE A 142 -7.17 12.28 -4.04
C PHE A 142 -6.43 13.30 -4.91
N LEU A 143 -7.07 13.80 -5.96
CA LEU A 143 -6.49 14.86 -6.80
C LEU A 143 -6.25 16.15 -6.00
N HIS A 144 -7.22 16.55 -5.17
CA HIS A 144 -7.04 17.70 -4.28
C HIS A 144 -5.89 17.49 -3.28
N LYS A 145 -5.84 16.33 -2.64
CA LYS A 145 -4.78 15.93 -1.72
C LYS A 145 -3.39 16.04 -2.36
N MET A 146 -3.25 15.57 -3.61
CA MET A 146 -2.00 15.69 -4.36
C MET A 146 -1.62 17.14 -4.67
N GLN A 147 -2.61 17.99 -4.98
CA GLN A 147 -2.38 19.42 -5.25
C GLN A 147 -1.88 20.17 -4.02
N VAL A 148 -2.40 19.85 -2.84
CA VAL A 148 -2.01 20.51 -1.57
C VAL A 148 -0.82 19.85 -0.87
N GLY A 149 -0.34 18.70 -1.36
CA GLY A 149 0.80 17.98 -0.78
C GLY A 149 0.49 17.30 0.56
N ASP A 150 -0.79 16.97 0.82
CA ASP A 150 -1.18 16.29 2.07
C ASP A 150 -0.90 14.79 1.98
N THR A 151 -0.34 14.21 3.04
CA THR A 151 -0.03 12.77 3.14
C THR A 151 -1.01 12.00 4.03
N GLU A 152 -1.94 12.69 4.72
CA GLU A 152 -2.88 12.03 5.64
C GLU A 152 -4.06 11.36 4.89
N PRO A 153 -4.38 10.10 5.20
CA PRO A 153 -5.47 9.36 4.56
C PRO A 153 -6.83 9.68 5.20
N LEU A 154 -7.29 10.94 5.11
CA LEU A 154 -8.52 11.39 5.78
C LEU A 154 -9.77 10.71 5.25
N TYR A 155 -9.89 10.55 3.93
CA TYR A 155 -11.05 9.91 3.30
C TYR A 155 -11.18 8.45 3.74
N GLU A 156 -10.08 7.72 3.75
CA GLU A 156 -10.01 6.32 4.16
C GLU A 156 -10.40 6.16 5.64
N LYS A 157 -9.89 7.05 6.51
CA LYS A 157 -10.25 7.08 7.95
C LYS A 157 -11.75 7.33 8.13
N LEU A 158 -12.33 8.29 7.40
CA LEU A 158 -13.76 8.57 7.45
C LEU A 158 -14.60 7.40 6.94
N MET A 159 -14.19 6.78 5.83
CA MET A 159 -14.86 5.60 5.28
C MET A 159 -14.88 4.44 6.27
N LEU A 160 -13.75 4.13 6.90
CA LEU A 160 -13.67 3.08 7.92
C LEU A 160 -14.59 3.38 9.11
N LYS A 161 -14.56 4.61 9.61
CA LYS A 161 -15.45 5.04 10.70
C LYS A 161 -16.94 4.92 10.33
N TYR A 162 -17.31 5.32 9.11
CA TYR A 162 -18.68 5.19 8.61
C TYR A 162 -19.13 3.74 8.49
N LEU A 163 -18.22 2.83 8.13
CA LEU A 163 -18.48 1.40 8.03
C LEU A 163 -18.44 0.68 9.39
N GLY A 164 -18.19 1.39 10.48
CA GLY A 164 -18.07 0.82 11.81
C GLY A 164 -16.83 -0.08 11.97
N ILE A 165 -15.78 0.18 11.20
CA ILE A 165 -14.54 -0.57 11.24
C ILE A 165 -13.51 0.28 11.98
N ASP A 166 -13.21 -0.10 13.23
CA ASP A 166 -12.12 0.51 13.98
C ASP A 166 -10.77 0.07 13.42
N LYS A 167 -9.88 1.03 13.26
CA LYS A 167 -8.52 0.76 12.84
C LYS A 167 -7.80 0.05 14.00
N ILE A 168 -7.48 -1.22 13.82
CA ILE A 168 -6.56 -1.93 14.72
C ILE A 168 -5.15 -1.51 14.26
N GLU A 169 -4.47 -0.76 15.12
CA GLU A 169 -3.06 -0.38 14.93
C GLU A 169 -2.14 -1.56 15.18
#